data_fc219fdc5a06e820a8f41fdc1bbf6a0f
#
_entry.id   fc219fdc5a06e820a8f41fdc1bbf6a0f
#
_cell.length_a   1.000
_cell.length_b   1.000
_cell.length_c   1.000
_cell.angle_alpha   90.00
_cell.angle_beta   90.00
_cell.angle_gamma   90.00
#
_symmetry.space_group_name_H-M   'P 1'
#
loop_
_entity.id
_entity.type
_entity.pdbx_description
1 polymer ?
#
loop_
_entity_poly.entity_id
_entity_poly.type
_entity_poly.pdbx_seq_one_letter_code
_entity_poly.pdbx_strand_id
1 'polypeptide(L)'
;MRKHTCCFSGHRPEKLRISEQAFISQLEASIQNAIQEGYTTFISGMAKGVDIWGAELVLQHPQVRLVCAVPFRGFGMRWESDWTERFCRIIQKADEVVYICPGYSTDVFQTRNIWMVDHSSLVIAAYNGTPGGTRNTIMYAQSQADCEIRYLPL
;
A
#
# COMPACT_ATOMS: atom_id res chain seq x y z
N MET A 1 -5.00 17.90 -0.52
CA MET A 1 -4.89 16.66 -1.33
C MET A 1 -3.86 15.75 -0.72
N ARG A 2 -2.55 16.00 -0.95
CA ARG A 2 -1.48 15.18 -0.42
C ARG A 2 -1.54 15.03 1.11
N LYS A 3 -1.84 16.08 1.83
CA LYS A 3 -1.83 16.07 3.30
C LYS A 3 -2.98 15.29 3.94
N HIS A 4 -3.92 14.81 3.14
CA HIS A 4 -5.00 13.94 3.61
C HIS A 4 -4.95 12.58 2.92
N THR A 5 -3.78 12.22 2.39
CA THR A 5 -3.56 10.98 1.67
C THR A 5 -2.52 10.12 2.38
N CYS A 6 -2.84 8.85 2.54
CA CYS A 6 -2.01 7.84 3.18
C CYS A 6 -1.69 6.75 2.16
N CYS A 7 -0.47 6.21 2.21
CA CYS A 7 -0.15 5.03 1.40
C CYS A 7 0.38 3.90 2.27
N PHE A 8 0.40 2.70 1.72
CA PHE A 8 0.89 1.51 2.40
C PHE A 8 2.25 1.11 1.85
N SER A 9 3.08 0.50 2.71
CA SER A 9 4.30 -0.16 2.31
C SER A 9 4.54 -1.32 3.25
N GLY A 10 4.95 -2.47 2.73
CA GLY A 10 5.17 -3.60 3.60
C GLY A 10 5.74 -4.81 2.88
N HIS A 11 6.27 -5.72 3.70
CA HIS A 11 6.83 -6.97 3.22
C HIS A 11 5.75 -7.90 2.68
N ARG A 12 6.17 -8.90 1.90
CA ARG A 12 5.29 -9.94 1.40
C ARG A 12 4.77 -10.81 2.55
N PRO A 13 3.67 -11.57 2.32
CA PRO A 13 3.04 -12.37 3.39
C PRO A 13 3.98 -13.33 4.10
N GLU A 14 4.93 -13.91 3.38
CA GLU A 14 5.86 -14.90 3.96
C GLU A 14 6.82 -14.30 4.99
N LYS A 15 6.89 -12.97 5.10
CA LYS A 15 7.71 -12.29 6.10
C LYS A 15 7.00 -12.08 7.44
N LEU A 16 5.71 -12.41 7.52
CA LEU A 16 4.96 -12.25 8.77
C LEU A 16 5.48 -13.21 9.84
N ARG A 17 5.65 -12.69 11.06
CA ARG A 17 6.02 -13.48 12.23
C ARG A 17 4.87 -13.62 13.21
N ILE A 18 3.79 -12.91 12.99
CA ILE A 18 2.54 -13.04 13.74
C ILE A 18 1.49 -13.62 12.80
N SER A 19 0.34 -14.04 13.32
CA SER A 19 -0.71 -14.57 12.47
C SER A 19 -1.21 -13.50 11.51
N GLU A 20 -1.66 -13.91 10.34
CA GLU A 20 -2.24 -13.00 9.36
C GLU A 20 -3.40 -12.24 9.98
N GLN A 21 -4.27 -12.93 10.73
CA GLN A 21 -5.43 -12.32 11.38
C GLN A 21 -5.00 -11.23 12.36
N ALA A 22 -3.98 -11.49 13.17
CA ALA A 22 -3.47 -10.49 14.12
C ALA A 22 -2.90 -9.28 13.38
N PHE A 23 -2.18 -9.51 12.30
CA PHE A 23 -1.62 -8.42 11.52
C PHE A 23 -2.73 -7.58 10.86
N ILE A 24 -3.73 -8.23 10.28
CA ILE A 24 -4.86 -7.53 9.66
C ILE A 24 -5.61 -6.67 10.68
N SER A 25 -5.77 -7.16 11.92
CA SER A 25 -6.39 -6.38 12.99
C SER A 25 -5.60 -5.11 13.29
N GLN A 26 -4.28 -5.20 13.34
CA GLN A 26 -3.42 -4.04 13.56
C GLN A 26 -3.47 -3.07 12.39
N LEU A 27 -3.50 -3.58 11.17
CA LEU A 27 -3.59 -2.76 9.98
C LEU A 27 -4.92 -2.00 9.95
N GLU A 28 -6.02 -2.68 10.27
CA GLU A 28 -7.33 -2.04 10.34
C GLU A 28 -7.36 -0.94 11.39
N ALA A 29 -6.79 -1.18 12.58
CA ALA A 29 -6.72 -0.16 13.62
C ALA A 29 -5.94 1.07 13.15
N SER A 30 -4.85 0.86 12.42
CA SER A 30 -4.06 1.96 11.88
C SER A 30 -4.84 2.77 10.83
N ILE A 31 -5.59 2.07 9.97
CA ILE A 31 -6.44 2.72 8.98
C ILE A 31 -7.53 3.54 9.68
N GLN A 32 -8.20 2.98 10.68
CA GLN A 32 -9.24 3.69 11.41
C GLN A 32 -8.68 4.94 12.10
N ASN A 33 -7.50 4.84 12.69
CA ASN A 33 -6.85 5.99 13.33
C ASN A 33 -6.59 7.10 12.30
N ALA A 34 -6.09 6.74 11.12
CA ALA A 34 -5.84 7.70 10.06
C ALA A 34 -7.14 8.38 9.61
N ILE A 35 -8.21 7.61 9.45
CA ILE A 35 -9.52 8.16 9.07
C ILE A 35 -10.00 9.16 10.11
N GLN A 36 -9.86 8.84 11.40
CA GLN A 36 -10.26 9.74 12.48
C GLN A 36 -9.45 11.03 12.49
N GLU A 37 -8.21 10.97 12.02
CA GLU A 37 -7.34 12.14 11.94
C GLU A 37 -7.58 12.99 10.68
N GLY A 38 -8.49 12.58 9.81
CA GLY A 38 -8.86 13.34 8.64
C GLY A 38 -8.30 12.85 7.32
N TYR A 39 -7.66 11.68 7.29
CA TYR A 39 -7.21 11.09 6.04
C TYR A 39 -8.40 10.59 5.23
N THR A 40 -8.48 10.99 3.98
CA THR A 40 -9.64 10.73 3.11
C THR A 40 -9.32 9.86 1.91
N THR A 41 -8.02 9.68 1.60
CA THR A 41 -7.59 8.90 0.45
C THR A 41 -6.47 7.96 0.87
N PHE A 42 -6.56 6.72 0.42
CA PHE A 42 -5.54 5.70 0.69
C PHE A 42 -5.04 5.15 -0.64
N ILE A 43 -3.71 5.04 -0.77
CA ILE A 43 -3.07 4.54 -1.99
C ILE A 43 -2.44 3.18 -1.68
N SER A 44 -2.80 2.18 -2.47
CA SER A 44 -2.19 0.85 -2.41
C SER A 44 -1.37 0.59 -3.65
N GLY A 45 -0.16 0.08 -3.46
CA GLY A 45 0.71 -0.33 -4.57
C GLY A 45 0.36 -1.70 -5.15
N MET A 46 -0.61 -2.37 -4.56
CA MET A 46 -1.21 -3.60 -5.06
C MET A 46 -0.29 -4.82 -5.09
N ALA A 47 0.81 -4.79 -4.34
CA ALA A 47 1.65 -5.98 -4.17
C ALA A 47 0.98 -6.98 -3.20
N LYS A 48 1.31 -8.25 -3.34
CA LYS A 48 0.81 -9.28 -2.41
C LYS A 48 1.18 -8.92 -0.98
N GLY A 49 0.27 -9.19 -0.06
CA GLY A 49 0.46 -8.95 1.36
C GLY A 49 -0.14 -7.63 1.79
N VAL A 50 0.67 -6.77 2.40
CA VAL A 50 0.19 -5.54 3.06
C VAL A 50 -0.63 -4.66 2.13
N ASP A 51 -0.18 -4.48 0.89
CA ASP A 51 -0.88 -3.62 -0.07
C ASP A 51 -2.28 -4.15 -0.39
N ILE A 52 -2.40 -5.45 -0.64
CA ILE A 52 -3.69 -6.07 -0.95
C ILE A 52 -4.59 -6.06 0.29
N TRP A 53 -4.06 -6.43 1.46
CA TRP A 53 -4.84 -6.39 2.70
C TRP A 53 -5.31 -4.99 3.01
N GLY A 54 -4.43 -3.99 2.87
CA GLY A 54 -4.78 -2.59 3.11
C GLY A 54 -5.89 -2.12 2.18
N ALA A 55 -5.78 -2.44 0.90
CA ALA A 55 -6.79 -2.07 -0.09
C ALA A 55 -8.15 -2.69 0.26
N GLU A 56 -8.17 -3.98 0.62
CA GLU A 56 -9.42 -4.65 0.99
C GLU A 56 -10.07 -4.02 2.21
N LEU A 57 -9.25 -3.66 3.21
CA LEU A 57 -9.77 -3.00 4.41
C LEU A 57 -10.31 -1.61 4.11
N VAL A 58 -9.60 -0.83 3.29
CA VAL A 58 -10.04 0.52 2.91
C VAL A 58 -11.40 0.45 2.20
N LEU A 59 -11.61 -0.56 1.36
CA LEU A 59 -12.89 -0.72 0.65
C LEU A 59 -14.07 -0.97 1.59
N GLN A 60 -13.82 -1.36 2.84
CA GLN A 60 -14.89 -1.52 3.84
C GLN A 60 -15.30 -0.20 4.48
N HIS A 61 -14.60 0.90 4.16
CA HIS A 61 -14.89 2.23 4.68
C HIS A 61 -15.40 3.13 3.54
N PRO A 62 -16.72 3.21 3.33
CA PRO A 62 -17.25 3.94 2.17
C PRO A 62 -17.01 5.44 2.20
N GLN A 63 -16.63 5.99 3.35
CA GLN A 63 -16.37 7.42 3.49
C GLN A 63 -15.00 7.85 2.95
N VAL A 64 -14.12 6.91 2.60
CA VAL A 64 -12.79 7.24 2.08
C VAL A 64 -12.61 6.67 0.69
N ARG A 65 -11.59 7.17 -0.01
CA ARG A 65 -11.28 6.77 -1.39
C ARG A 65 -10.10 5.82 -1.41
N LEU A 66 -10.16 4.84 -2.32
CA LEU A 66 -9.03 3.94 -2.60
C LEU A 66 -8.47 4.25 -3.98
N VAL A 67 -7.16 4.51 -4.02
CA VAL A 67 -6.41 4.67 -5.27
C VAL A 67 -5.44 3.50 -5.38
N CYS A 68 -5.46 2.80 -6.50
CA CYS A 68 -4.52 1.72 -6.78
C CYS A 68 -3.40 2.26 -7.67
N ALA A 69 -2.17 2.20 -7.17
CA ALA A 69 -0.97 2.61 -7.92
C ALA A 69 -0.29 1.34 -8.45
N VAL A 70 -0.68 0.93 -9.64
CA VAL A 70 -0.21 -0.31 -10.26
C VAL A 70 1.07 -0.02 -11.01
N PRO A 71 2.17 -0.76 -10.76
CA PRO A 71 3.46 -0.41 -11.39
C PRO A 71 3.45 -0.49 -12.91
N PHE A 72 2.73 -1.45 -13.48
CA PHE A 72 2.60 -1.58 -14.95
C PHE A 72 1.39 -2.45 -15.29
N ARG A 73 0.89 -2.36 -16.50
CA ARG A 73 -0.24 -3.20 -16.94
C ARG A 73 0.21 -4.65 -17.00
N GLY A 74 -0.66 -5.55 -16.48
CA GLY A 74 -0.37 -6.97 -16.37
C GLY A 74 0.19 -7.39 -15.02
N PHE A 75 0.59 -6.43 -14.18
CA PHE A 75 1.04 -6.73 -12.82
C PHE A 75 -0.09 -7.41 -12.06
N GLY A 76 0.24 -8.48 -11.33
CA GLY A 76 -0.73 -9.22 -10.53
C GLY A 76 -1.45 -10.34 -11.27
N MET A 77 -1.33 -10.40 -12.60
CA MET A 77 -2.09 -11.36 -13.41
C MET A 77 -1.51 -12.77 -13.40
N ARG A 78 -0.27 -12.95 -12.91
CA ARG A 78 0.41 -14.25 -12.93
C ARG A 78 0.71 -14.79 -11.54
N TRP A 79 0.03 -14.30 -10.52
CA TRP A 79 0.14 -14.82 -9.17
C TRP A 79 -0.69 -16.09 -9.02
N GLU A 80 -0.62 -16.73 -7.86
CA GLU A 80 -1.54 -17.81 -7.50
C GLU A 80 -2.97 -17.30 -7.62
N SER A 81 -3.90 -18.18 -8.02
CA SER A 81 -5.23 -17.76 -8.47
C SER A 81 -5.98 -16.92 -7.44
N ASP A 82 -5.89 -17.23 -6.15
CA ASP A 82 -6.61 -16.48 -5.13
C ASP A 82 -6.06 -15.05 -4.95
N TRP A 83 -4.74 -14.86 -5.05
CA TRP A 83 -4.17 -13.52 -5.01
C TRP A 83 -4.57 -12.70 -6.23
N THR A 84 -4.54 -13.30 -7.41
CA THR A 84 -4.98 -12.62 -8.65
C THR A 84 -6.46 -12.27 -8.58
N GLU A 85 -7.30 -13.15 -8.06
CA GLU A 85 -8.72 -12.85 -7.87
C GLU A 85 -8.93 -11.64 -6.97
N ARG A 86 -8.20 -11.59 -5.84
CA ARG A 86 -8.28 -10.46 -4.91
C ARG A 86 -7.84 -9.17 -5.58
N PHE A 87 -6.74 -9.23 -6.32
CA PHE A 87 -6.26 -8.09 -7.11
C PHE A 87 -7.33 -7.59 -8.05
N CYS A 88 -7.91 -8.46 -8.86
CA CYS A 88 -8.93 -8.08 -9.84
C CYS A 88 -10.18 -7.50 -9.18
N ARG A 89 -10.59 -8.06 -8.03
CA ARG A 89 -11.76 -7.58 -7.30
C ARG A 89 -11.54 -6.17 -6.78
N ILE A 90 -10.34 -5.89 -6.28
CA ILE A 90 -9.98 -4.55 -5.78
C ILE A 90 -9.98 -3.55 -6.93
N ILE A 91 -9.37 -3.91 -8.08
CA ILE A 91 -9.32 -3.04 -9.24
C ILE A 91 -10.72 -2.63 -9.70
N GLN A 92 -11.66 -3.56 -9.65
CA GLN A 92 -13.04 -3.27 -10.05
C GLN A 92 -13.74 -2.30 -9.11
N LYS A 93 -13.36 -2.29 -7.82
CA LYS A 93 -14.05 -1.51 -6.79
C LYS A 93 -13.34 -0.22 -6.42
N ALA A 94 -12.09 -0.04 -6.83
CA ALA A 94 -11.30 1.13 -6.48
C ALA A 94 -11.90 2.40 -7.08
N ASP A 95 -11.71 3.51 -6.39
CA ASP A 95 -12.16 4.81 -6.89
C ASP A 95 -11.31 5.28 -8.06
N GLU A 96 -10.02 4.93 -8.06
CA GLU A 96 -9.11 5.30 -9.13
C GLU A 96 -8.03 4.24 -9.28
N VAL A 97 -7.63 3.96 -10.51
CA VAL A 97 -6.50 3.07 -10.82
C VAL A 97 -5.53 3.82 -11.70
N VAL A 98 -4.27 3.93 -11.24
CA VAL A 98 -3.22 4.61 -11.97
C VAL A 98 -2.16 3.58 -12.35
N TYR A 99 -1.85 3.46 -13.64
CA TYR A 99 -0.76 2.63 -14.13
C TYR A 99 0.47 3.52 -14.26
N ILE A 100 1.46 3.30 -13.39
CA ILE A 100 2.57 4.23 -13.20
C ILE A 100 3.53 4.22 -14.39
N CYS A 101 3.83 3.01 -14.90
CA CYS A 101 4.77 2.84 -16.01
C CYS A 101 4.08 2.16 -17.20
N PRO A 102 4.52 2.41 -18.45
CA PRO A 102 3.87 1.83 -19.61
C PRO A 102 4.08 0.32 -19.72
N GLY A 103 5.16 -0.22 -19.16
CA GLY A 103 5.45 -1.63 -19.18
C GLY A 103 6.49 -1.99 -18.16
N TYR A 104 6.87 -3.26 -18.10
CA TYR A 104 7.83 -3.75 -17.14
C TYR A 104 9.25 -3.24 -17.45
N SER A 105 9.96 -2.84 -16.40
CA SER A 105 11.41 -2.64 -16.39
C SER A 105 11.88 -2.91 -14.95
N THR A 106 13.19 -2.91 -14.73
CA THR A 106 13.73 -3.27 -13.41
C THR A 106 13.44 -2.22 -12.33
N ASP A 107 13.08 -1.01 -12.71
CA ASP A 107 12.87 0.10 -11.79
C ASP A 107 11.40 0.47 -11.59
N VAL A 108 10.45 -0.28 -12.18
CA VAL A 108 9.03 0.07 -12.08
C VAL A 108 8.52 0.10 -10.65
N PHE A 109 9.02 -0.81 -9.80
CA PHE A 109 8.55 -0.89 -8.42
C PHE A 109 9.01 0.31 -7.60
N GLN A 110 10.26 0.72 -7.78
CA GLN A 110 10.77 1.90 -7.10
C GLN A 110 10.08 3.16 -7.61
N THR A 111 9.84 3.25 -8.92
CA THR A 111 9.11 4.37 -9.51
C THR A 111 7.71 4.47 -8.92
N ARG A 112 6.98 3.34 -8.81
CA ARG A 112 5.67 3.29 -8.18
C ARG A 112 5.74 3.72 -6.72
N ASN A 113 6.74 3.24 -5.97
CA ASN A 113 6.88 3.57 -4.55
C ASN A 113 7.12 5.07 -4.35
N ILE A 114 7.97 5.67 -5.18
CA ILE A 114 8.21 7.12 -5.14
C ILE A 114 6.93 7.89 -5.43
N TRP A 115 6.18 7.45 -6.44
CA TRP A 115 4.90 8.08 -6.79
C TRP A 115 3.94 8.07 -5.60
N MET A 116 3.83 6.94 -4.90
CA MET A 116 2.94 6.83 -3.73
C MET A 116 3.34 7.79 -2.62
N VAL A 117 4.63 7.84 -2.28
CA VAL A 117 5.13 8.73 -1.24
C VAL A 117 4.94 10.19 -1.64
N ASP A 118 5.21 10.53 -2.89
CA ASP A 118 5.07 11.91 -3.37
C ASP A 118 3.62 12.41 -3.27
N HIS A 119 2.66 11.50 -3.33
CA HIS A 119 1.23 11.83 -3.25
C HIS A 119 0.64 11.64 -1.85
N SER A 120 1.49 11.39 -0.84
CA SER A 120 1.03 11.08 0.51
C SER A 120 1.71 11.94 1.54
N SER A 121 1.08 12.07 2.71
CA SER A 121 1.70 12.68 3.88
C SER A 121 1.85 11.68 5.03
N LEU A 122 1.40 10.44 4.81
CA LEU A 122 1.50 9.37 5.80
C LEU A 122 1.79 8.05 5.08
N VAL A 123 2.75 7.29 5.60
CA VAL A 123 3.02 5.92 5.16
C VAL A 123 2.74 5.00 6.33
N ILE A 124 1.85 4.03 6.14
CA ILE A 124 1.67 2.92 7.08
C ILE A 124 2.59 1.81 6.60
N ALA A 125 3.61 1.52 7.40
CA ALA A 125 4.71 0.66 6.98
C ALA A 125 4.81 -0.59 7.86
N ALA A 126 4.72 -1.76 7.23
CA ALA A 126 4.96 -3.04 7.90
C ALA A 126 6.38 -3.50 7.53
N TYR A 127 7.31 -3.35 8.47
CA TYR A 127 8.73 -3.45 8.19
C TYR A 127 9.45 -4.17 9.34
N ASN A 128 10.33 -5.10 8.98
CA ASN A 128 11.09 -5.89 9.95
C ASN A 128 12.59 -5.55 9.99
N GLY A 129 13.01 -4.49 9.32
CA GLY A 129 14.40 -4.04 9.32
C GLY A 129 15.27 -4.58 8.20
N THR A 130 14.76 -5.53 7.39
CA THR A 130 15.55 -6.14 6.32
C THR A 130 15.55 -5.28 5.06
N PRO A 131 16.62 -5.36 4.23
CA PRO A 131 16.66 -4.62 2.96
C PRO A 131 15.57 -5.08 1.98
N GLY A 132 15.21 -4.20 1.07
CA GLY A 132 14.23 -4.48 0.02
C GLY A 132 13.39 -3.27 -0.33
N GLY A 133 12.31 -3.48 -1.06
CA GLY A 133 11.44 -2.41 -1.54
C GLY A 133 10.81 -1.60 -0.41
N THR A 134 10.41 -2.27 0.68
CA THR A 134 9.83 -1.58 1.84
C THR A 134 10.83 -0.63 2.48
N ARG A 135 12.08 -1.09 2.68
CA ARG A 135 13.13 -0.23 3.22
C ARG A 135 13.38 0.96 2.32
N ASN A 136 13.45 0.72 1.00
CA ASN A 136 13.69 1.80 0.04
C ASN A 136 12.56 2.85 0.09
N THR A 137 11.33 2.41 0.21
CA THR A 137 10.17 3.31 0.35
C THR A 137 10.27 4.14 1.62
N ILE A 138 10.60 3.49 2.75
CA ILE A 138 10.75 4.16 4.03
C ILE A 138 11.85 5.21 3.97
N MET A 139 13.01 4.84 3.41
CA MET A 139 14.14 5.78 3.28
C MET A 139 13.76 6.98 2.42
N TYR A 140 13.04 6.75 1.32
CA TYR A 140 12.58 7.85 0.48
C TYR A 140 11.61 8.75 1.25
N ALA A 141 10.65 8.16 1.98
CA ALA A 141 9.69 8.93 2.77
C ALA A 141 10.39 9.77 3.84
N GLN A 142 11.41 9.20 4.49
CA GLN A 142 12.19 9.92 5.50
C GLN A 142 12.92 11.12 4.93
N SER A 143 13.25 11.09 3.64
CA SER A 143 13.91 12.22 2.97
C SER A 143 12.94 13.34 2.61
N GLN A 144 11.63 13.11 2.72
CA GLN A 144 10.60 14.09 2.41
C GLN A 144 10.18 14.82 3.68
N ALA A 145 10.08 16.16 3.63
CA ALA A 145 9.86 16.99 4.81
C ALA A 145 8.50 16.76 5.46
N ASP A 146 7.48 16.44 4.67
CA ASP A 146 6.09 16.43 5.13
C ASP A 146 5.47 15.03 5.08
N CYS A 147 6.27 13.98 5.27
CA CYS A 147 5.76 12.62 5.25
C CYS A 147 6.03 11.89 6.56
N GLU A 148 4.97 11.55 7.28
CA GLU A 148 5.04 10.79 8.52
C GLU A 148 5.05 9.29 8.18
N ILE A 149 5.73 8.50 9.02
CA ILE A 149 5.73 7.04 8.88
C ILE A 149 5.21 6.44 10.17
N ARG A 150 4.23 5.55 10.07
CA ARG A 150 3.72 4.77 11.19
C ARG A 150 4.04 3.31 10.96
N TYR A 151 4.81 2.73 11.85
CA TYR A 151 5.28 1.36 11.73
C TYR A 151 4.28 0.39 12.35
N LEU A 152 4.08 -0.74 11.68
CA LEU A 152 3.34 -1.87 12.22
C LEU A 152 4.31 -3.03 12.42
N PRO A 153 4.21 -3.75 13.56
CA PRO A 153 5.04 -4.94 13.78
C PRO A 153 4.61 -6.07 12.83
N LEU A 154 5.57 -6.88 12.45
CA LEU A 154 5.32 -8.04 11.60
C LEU A 154 5.24 -9.32 12.40
#